data_bc387d6b29a5947fd630e1491e7b9b66
#
_entry.id   bc387d6b29a5947fd630e1491e7b9b66
#
_cell.length_a   1.000
_cell.length_b   1.000
_cell.length_c   1.000
_cell.angle_alpha   90.00
_cell.angle_beta   90.00
_cell.angle_gamma   90.00
#
_symmetry.space_group_name_H-M   'P 1'
#
loop_
_entity.id
_entity.type
_entity.pdbx_description
1 polymer ?
#
loop_
_entity_poly.entity_id
_entity_poly.type
_entity_poly.pdbx_seq_one_letter_code
_entity_poly.pdbx_strand_id
1 'polypeptide(L)'
;MADIVCDYGDFGLTVEVTMQSGQRQYETEGEPVTRHLAKYKRETEKPAYCLFIAPNINDACKAHFYALHKMNIQYYGGTSTIVPLPLSVFIKMVQDSHNADYTPEPRHVQRFFERSNELANSTNNEVDWFNGITQEALNWLPENI
;
A
#
# COMPACT_ATOMS: atom_id res chain seq x y z
N MET A 1 5.85 8.25 12.92
CA MET A 1 4.97 7.15 13.39
C MET A 1 3.78 7.02 12.45
N ALA A 2 3.40 5.80 12.10
CA ALA A 2 2.23 5.57 11.25
C ALA A 2 0.94 5.96 11.98
N ASP A 3 -0.08 6.36 11.20
CA ASP A 3 -1.37 6.75 11.78
C ASP A 3 -2.10 5.57 12.39
N ILE A 4 -2.04 4.40 11.74
CA ILE A 4 -2.66 3.17 12.22
C ILE A 4 -1.68 2.03 12.03
N VAL A 5 -1.65 1.11 12.98
CA VAL A 5 -0.85 -0.12 12.88
C VAL A 5 -1.78 -1.31 13.09
N CYS A 6 -1.74 -2.27 12.16
CA CYS A 6 -2.48 -3.51 12.27
C CYS A 6 -1.49 -4.67 12.39
N ASP A 7 -1.56 -5.39 13.50
CA ASP A 7 -0.70 -6.55 13.75
C ASP A 7 -1.52 -7.83 13.47
N TYR A 8 -1.11 -8.55 12.42
CA TYR A 8 -1.75 -9.80 12.03
C TYR A 8 -1.01 -11.03 12.53
N GLY A 9 0.00 -10.85 13.40
CA GLY A 9 0.82 -11.94 13.90
C GLY A 9 2.02 -12.21 13.02
N ASP A 10 1.81 -12.86 11.89
CA ASP A 10 2.89 -13.22 10.96
C ASP A 10 3.40 -12.03 10.14
N PHE A 11 2.62 -10.98 10.03
CA PHE A 11 2.98 -9.76 9.32
C PHE A 11 2.28 -8.56 9.94
N GLY A 12 2.74 -7.37 9.58
CA GLY A 12 2.15 -6.12 10.03
C GLY A 12 1.75 -5.24 8.85
N LEU A 13 0.84 -4.32 9.14
CA LEU A 13 0.37 -3.32 8.18
C LEU A 13 0.41 -1.96 8.85
N THR A 14 1.13 -1.02 8.24
CA THR A 14 1.02 0.38 8.62
C THR A 14 0.06 1.07 7.68
N VAL A 15 -0.77 1.96 8.21
CA VAL A 15 -1.69 2.76 7.40
C VAL A 15 -1.36 4.22 7.62
N GLU A 16 -1.19 4.93 6.54
CA GLU A 16 -0.91 6.36 6.52
C GLU A 16 -2.04 7.06 5.77
N VAL A 17 -2.65 8.05 6.38
CA VAL A 17 -3.77 8.79 5.79
C VAL A 17 -3.40 10.27 5.76
N THR A 18 -3.53 10.91 4.60
CA THR A 18 -3.24 12.33 4.47
C THR A 18 -4.32 13.04 3.66
N MET A 19 -4.55 14.30 3.98
CA MET A 19 -5.39 15.20 3.20
C MET A 19 -4.56 16.07 2.25
N GLN A 20 -3.24 15.95 2.29
CA GLN A 20 -2.37 16.70 1.38
C GLN A 20 -2.61 16.30 -0.07
N SER A 21 -2.42 17.23 -0.99
CA SER A 21 -2.58 17.02 -2.42
C SER A 21 -1.44 17.67 -3.20
N GLY A 22 -1.34 17.35 -4.50
CA GLY A 22 -0.34 17.92 -5.39
C GLY A 22 1.09 17.61 -4.95
N GLN A 23 2.02 18.44 -5.34
CA GLN A 23 3.45 18.28 -5.04
C GLN A 23 3.72 18.24 -3.54
N ARG A 24 2.93 18.96 -2.74
CA ARG A 24 3.08 18.98 -1.28
C ARG A 24 2.88 17.60 -0.66
N GLN A 25 2.00 16.78 -1.21
CA GLN A 25 1.80 15.40 -0.75
C GLN A 25 3.11 14.61 -0.84
N TYR A 26 3.81 14.70 -1.96
CA TYR A 26 5.08 14.03 -2.13
C TYR A 26 6.13 14.57 -1.16
N GLU A 27 6.23 15.90 -1.04
CA GLU A 27 7.24 16.55 -0.20
C GLU A 27 7.08 16.23 1.28
N THR A 28 5.85 16.11 1.76
CA THR A 28 5.57 15.90 3.19
C THR A 28 5.36 14.43 3.56
N GLU A 29 4.96 13.57 2.62
CA GLU A 29 4.57 12.20 2.93
C GLU A 29 5.47 11.13 2.29
N GLY A 30 6.08 11.41 1.15
CA GLY A 30 6.81 10.38 0.39
C GLY A 30 7.88 9.66 1.21
N GLU A 31 8.89 10.39 1.67
CA GLU A 31 9.98 9.79 2.46
C GLU A 31 9.53 9.42 3.88
N PRO A 32 8.80 10.29 4.62
CA PRO A 32 8.36 9.92 5.96
C PRO A 32 7.56 8.63 6.04
N VAL A 33 6.65 8.38 5.12
CA VAL A 33 5.87 7.13 5.06
C VAL A 33 6.80 5.93 4.90
N THR A 34 7.79 6.03 4.01
CA THR A 34 8.77 4.97 3.80
C THR A 34 9.59 4.70 5.04
N ARG A 35 10.02 5.76 5.73
CA ARG A 35 10.81 5.67 6.97
C ARG A 35 9.99 5.06 8.10
N HIS A 36 8.70 5.40 8.22
CA HIS A 36 7.82 4.83 9.22
C HIS A 36 7.66 3.31 9.03
N LEU A 37 7.50 2.86 7.78
CA LEU A 37 7.41 1.44 7.48
C LEU A 37 8.71 0.72 7.83
N ALA A 38 9.86 1.29 7.47
CA ALA A 38 11.16 0.71 7.78
C ALA A 38 11.37 0.56 9.29
N LYS A 39 11.00 1.58 10.06
CA LYS A 39 11.09 1.54 11.51
C LYS A 39 10.23 0.42 12.08
N TYR A 40 9.01 0.28 11.61
CA TYR A 40 8.11 -0.78 12.07
C TYR A 40 8.70 -2.16 11.78
N LYS A 41 9.25 -2.37 10.59
CA LYS A 41 9.89 -3.64 10.23
C LYS A 41 11.06 -3.98 11.15
N ARG A 42 11.90 -2.99 11.47
CA ARG A 42 13.05 -3.19 12.38
C ARG A 42 12.60 -3.54 13.80
N GLU A 43 11.58 -2.86 14.29
CA GLU A 43 11.11 -3.06 15.67
C GLU A 43 10.38 -4.39 15.85
N THR A 44 9.70 -4.87 14.83
CA THR A 44 8.91 -6.10 14.91
C THR A 44 9.62 -7.33 14.35
N GLU A 45 10.66 -7.13 13.54
CA GLU A 45 11.42 -8.22 12.89
C GLU A 45 10.52 -9.16 12.08
N LYS A 46 9.47 -8.62 11.45
CA LYS A 46 8.54 -9.39 10.62
C LYS A 46 8.21 -8.63 9.35
N PRO A 47 7.69 -9.36 8.33
CA PRO A 47 7.25 -8.71 7.10
C PRO A 47 6.18 -7.65 7.41
N ALA A 48 6.25 -6.52 6.73
CA ALA A 48 5.27 -5.46 6.89
C ALA A 48 5.04 -4.74 5.57
N TYR A 49 3.84 -4.21 5.46
CA TYR A 49 3.37 -3.49 4.28
C TYR A 49 2.78 -2.16 4.73
N CYS A 50 2.64 -1.22 3.77
CA CYS A 50 2.01 0.07 4.07
C CYS A 50 0.87 0.32 3.10
N LEU A 51 -0.26 0.78 3.63
CA LEU A 51 -1.37 1.31 2.84
C LEU A 51 -1.37 2.83 2.99
N PHE A 52 -1.21 3.53 1.87
CA PHE A 52 -1.18 5.00 1.83
C PHE A 52 -2.48 5.50 1.21
N ILE A 53 -3.28 6.23 1.98
CA ILE A 53 -4.60 6.71 1.56
C ILE A 53 -4.62 8.23 1.53
N ALA A 54 -5.09 8.78 0.41
CA ALA A 54 -5.29 10.21 0.24
C ALA A 54 -6.49 10.43 -0.70
N PRO A 55 -7.11 11.61 -0.70
CA PRO A 55 -8.19 11.90 -1.65
C PRO A 55 -7.77 11.68 -3.09
N ASN A 56 -6.58 12.12 -3.46
CA ASN A 56 -5.96 11.88 -4.75
C ASN A 56 -4.49 11.55 -4.54
N ILE A 57 -3.94 10.67 -5.38
CA ILE A 57 -2.53 10.29 -5.26
C ILE A 57 -1.71 11.11 -6.28
N ASN A 58 -0.74 11.86 -5.79
CA ASN A 58 0.17 12.64 -6.61
C ASN A 58 1.05 11.72 -7.46
N ASP A 59 1.34 12.14 -8.71
CA ASP A 59 2.13 11.32 -9.63
C ASP A 59 3.54 11.05 -9.11
N ALA A 60 4.15 12.00 -8.39
CA ALA A 60 5.47 11.79 -7.82
C ALA A 60 5.44 10.74 -6.70
N CYS A 61 4.35 10.66 -5.93
CA CYS A 61 4.16 9.59 -4.94
C CYS A 61 4.02 8.23 -5.62
N LYS A 62 3.28 8.14 -6.72
CA LYS A 62 3.17 6.90 -7.49
C LYS A 62 4.55 6.43 -7.96
N ALA A 63 5.34 7.33 -8.53
CA ALA A 63 6.67 7.02 -9.03
C ALA A 63 7.60 6.58 -7.89
N HIS A 64 7.58 7.30 -6.78
CA HIS A 64 8.41 7.00 -5.61
C HIS A 64 8.10 5.62 -5.04
N PHE A 65 6.83 5.32 -4.78
CA PHE A 65 6.42 4.04 -4.20
C PHE A 65 6.64 2.88 -5.16
N TYR A 66 6.41 3.09 -6.46
CA TYR A 66 6.70 2.08 -7.47
C TYR A 66 8.19 1.70 -7.46
N ALA A 67 9.07 2.70 -7.46
CA ALA A 67 10.51 2.46 -7.42
C ALA A 67 10.93 1.68 -6.18
N LEU A 68 10.35 2.02 -5.02
CA LEU A 68 10.67 1.35 -3.76
C LEU A 68 10.27 -0.12 -3.71
N HIS A 69 9.27 -0.53 -4.48
CA HIS A 69 8.90 -1.94 -4.61
C HIS A 69 10.01 -2.76 -5.25
N LYS A 70 10.84 -2.13 -6.07
CA LYS A 70 11.85 -2.80 -6.92
C LYS A 70 13.28 -2.58 -6.42
N MET A 71 13.53 -1.57 -5.60
CA MET A 71 14.87 -1.19 -5.16
C MET A 71 15.16 -1.74 -3.76
N ASN A 72 16.24 -2.51 -3.67
CA ASN A 72 16.75 -2.97 -2.38
C ASN A 72 17.58 -1.86 -1.75
N ILE A 73 17.00 -1.13 -0.80
CA ILE A 73 17.65 -0.02 -0.12
C ILE A 73 17.89 -0.42 1.34
N GLN A 74 19.17 -0.57 1.72
CA GLN A 74 19.56 -1.01 3.06
C GLN A 74 18.99 -0.11 4.14
N TYR A 75 18.99 1.21 3.91
CA TYR A 75 18.47 2.17 4.88
C TYR A 75 17.00 1.91 5.23
N TYR A 76 16.21 1.40 4.27
CA TYR A 76 14.80 1.08 4.49
C TYR A 76 14.57 -0.41 4.77
N GLY A 77 15.63 -1.18 4.97
CA GLY A 77 15.51 -2.61 5.28
C GLY A 77 15.19 -3.48 4.07
N GLY A 78 15.56 -3.04 2.87
CA GLY A 78 15.32 -3.75 1.63
C GLY A 78 14.27 -3.05 0.77
N THR A 79 13.46 -3.82 0.05
CA THR A 79 12.34 -3.27 -0.72
C THR A 79 11.21 -2.84 0.22
N SER A 80 10.44 -1.84 -0.20
CA SER A 80 9.33 -1.30 0.59
C SER A 80 8.02 -1.45 -0.20
N THR A 81 7.07 -2.19 0.36
CA THR A 81 5.75 -2.38 -0.25
C THR A 81 4.80 -1.35 0.30
N ILE A 82 4.59 -0.27 -0.45
CA ILE A 82 3.69 0.83 -0.10
C ILE A 82 2.66 0.95 -1.21
N VAL A 83 1.40 0.68 -0.87
CA VAL A 83 0.30 0.69 -1.85
C VAL A 83 -0.51 1.97 -1.69
N PRO A 84 -0.45 2.88 -2.68
CA PRO A 84 -1.26 4.08 -2.66
C PRO A 84 -2.66 3.80 -3.21
N LEU A 85 -3.68 4.20 -2.45
CA LEU A 85 -5.07 4.13 -2.90
C LEU A 85 -5.76 5.48 -2.71
N PRO A 86 -6.45 5.98 -3.75
CA PRO A 86 -7.38 7.08 -3.55
C PRO A 86 -8.44 6.68 -2.54
N LEU A 87 -8.86 7.64 -1.70
CA LEU A 87 -9.85 7.37 -0.65
C LEU A 87 -11.13 6.75 -1.23
N SER A 88 -11.60 7.24 -2.37
CA SER A 88 -12.80 6.70 -3.01
C SER A 88 -12.67 5.22 -3.39
N VAL A 89 -11.50 4.81 -3.84
CA VAL A 89 -11.21 3.42 -4.18
C VAL A 89 -11.21 2.55 -2.92
N PHE A 90 -10.56 3.02 -1.87
CA PHE A 90 -10.53 2.30 -0.59
C PHE A 90 -11.93 2.13 -0.01
N ILE A 91 -12.74 3.18 -0.02
CA ILE A 91 -14.12 3.13 0.47
C ILE A 91 -14.93 2.12 -0.32
N LYS A 92 -14.81 2.14 -1.66
CA LYS A 92 -15.53 1.17 -2.51
C LYS A 92 -15.08 -0.26 -2.23
N MET A 93 -13.80 -0.50 -2.04
CA MET A 93 -13.24 -1.80 -1.69
C MET A 93 -13.90 -2.34 -0.41
N VAL A 94 -14.02 -1.51 0.61
CA VAL A 94 -14.64 -1.87 1.88
C VAL A 94 -16.15 -2.09 1.72
N GLN A 95 -16.84 -1.19 1.02
CA GLN A 95 -18.28 -1.30 0.78
C GLN A 95 -18.63 -2.54 -0.02
N ASP A 96 -17.88 -2.86 -1.07
CA ASP A 96 -18.12 -4.05 -1.88
C ASP A 96 -17.94 -5.33 -1.07
N SER A 97 -16.92 -5.37 -0.19
CA SER A 97 -16.72 -6.50 0.72
C SER A 97 -17.91 -6.66 1.68
N HIS A 98 -18.36 -5.55 2.24
CA HIS A 98 -19.52 -5.56 3.16
C HIS A 98 -20.80 -6.02 2.44
N ASN A 99 -21.06 -5.50 1.24
CA ASN A 99 -22.25 -5.85 0.46
C ASN A 99 -22.26 -7.30 0.00
N ALA A 100 -21.09 -7.91 -0.16
CA ALA A 100 -20.94 -9.31 -0.52
C ALA A 100 -20.93 -10.25 0.71
N ASP A 101 -21.18 -9.71 1.91
CA ASP A 101 -21.08 -10.45 3.17
C ASP A 101 -19.70 -11.11 3.34
N TYR A 102 -18.66 -10.42 2.85
CA TYR A 102 -17.31 -10.93 2.86
C TYR A 102 -16.52 -10.31 4.00
N THR A 103 -16.00 -11.16 4.88
CA THR A 103 -15.09 -10.72 5.94
C THR A 103 -13.68 -11.18 5.56
N PRO A 104 -12.79 -10.24 5.20
CA PRO A 104 -11.42 -10.61 4.83
C PRO A 104 -10.68 -11.27 6.00
N GLU A 105 -9.98 -12.35 5.68
CA GLU A 105 -9.03 -12.97 6.61
C GLU A 105 -7.65 -12.35 6.43
N PRO A 106 -6.73 -12.51 7.40
CA PRO A 106 -5.37 -11.96 7.27
C PRO A 106 -4.67 -12.36 5.96
N ARG A 107 -4.83 -13.60 5.50
CA ARG A 107 -4.24 -14.06 4.22
C ARG A 107 -4.74 -13.26 3.02
N HIS A 108 -5.99 -12.82 3.05
CA HIS A 108 -6.56 -12.01 1.95
C HIS A 108 -5.94 -10.60 1.94
N VAL A 109 -5.72 -10.04 3.11
CA VAL A 109 -5.06 -8.73 3.24
C VAL A 109 -3.61 -8.83 2.75
N GLN A 110 -2.88 -9.84 3.21
CA GLN A 110 -1.49 -10.03 2.79
C GLN A 110 -1.38 -10.25 1.28
N ARG A 111 -2.29 -11.05 0.71
CA ARG A 111 -2.31 -11.33 -0.73
C ARG A 111 -2.46 -10.05 -1.56
N PHE A 112 -3.25 -9.09 -1.10
CA PHE A 112 -3.39 -7.81 -1.80
C PHE A 112 -2.04 -7.09 -1.94
N PHE A 113 -1.24 -7.07 -0.87
CA PHE A 113 0.07 -6.43 -0.89
C PHE A 113 1.10 -7.24 -1.69
N GLU A 114 1.07 -8.56 -1.58
CA GLU A 114 1.92 -9.42 -2.42
C GLU A 114 1.60 -9.22 -3.91
N ARG A 115 0.34 -9.06 -4.23
CA ARG A 115 -0.10 -8.80 -5.61
C ARG A 115 0.44 -7.47 -6.12
N SER A 116 0.56 -6.45 -5.28
CA SER A 116 1.16 -5.18 -5.69
C SER A 116 2.64 -5.34 -6.07
N ASN A 117 3.36 -6.22 -5.37
CA ASN A 117 4.75 -6.55 -5.71
C ASN A 117 4.83 -7.28 -7.05
N GLU A 118 3.94 -8.24 -7.29
CA GLU A 118 3.87 -8.94 -8.57
C GLU A 118 3.60 -7.97 -9.72
N LEU A 119 2.67 -7.04 -9.52
CA LEU A 119 2.36 -6.01 -10.51
C LEU A 119 3.53 -5.08 -10.77
N ALA A 120 4.28 -4.70 -9.73
CA ALA A 120 5.47 -3.88 -9.91
C ALA A 120 6.52 -4.59 -10.77
N ASN A 121 6.66 -5.90 -10.60
CA ASN A 121 7.62 -6.69 -11.38
C ASN A 121 7.15 -7.01 -12.79
N SER A 122 5.84 -6.96 -13.05
CA SER A 122 5.26 -7.30 -14.36
C SER A 122 4.87 -6.09 -15.20
N THR A 123 4.94 -4.88 -14.65
CA THR A 123 4.68 -3.63 -15.37
C THR A 123 5.97 -2.89 -15.65
N ASN A 124 5.93 -1.95 -16.60
CA ASN A 124 7.12 -1.22 -17.04
C ASN A 124 7.21 0.20 -16.49
N ASN A 125 6.14 0.67 -15.85
CA ASN A 125 6.10 2.03 -15.32
C ASN A 125 5.07 2.14 -14.19
N GLU A 126 5.16 3.25 -13.45
CA GLU A 126 4.32 3.52 -12.28
C GLU A 126 2.84 3.72 -12.62
N VAL A 127 2.54 4.19 -13.82
CA VAL A 127 1.15 4.43 -14.25
C VAL A 127 0.42 3.11 -14.41
N ASP A 128 1.03 2.16 -15.13
CA ASP A 128 0.46 0.83 -15.34
C ASP A 128 0.35 0.06 -14.02
N TRP A 129 1.37 0.17 -13.17
CA TRP A 129 1.35 -0.42 -11.83
C TRP A 129 0.19 0.13 -10.99
N PHE A 130 0.05 1.45 -10.93
CA PHE A 130 -1.00 2.10 -10.15
C PHE A 130 -2.39 1.73 -10.65
N ASN A 131 -2.57 1.68 -11.97
CA ASN A 131 -3.84 1.25 -12.57
C ASN A 131 -4.15 -0.21 -12.23
N GLY A 132 -3.13 -1.06 -12.23
CA GLY A 132 -3.28 -2.46 -11.84
C GLY A 132 -3.70 -2.62 -10.38
N ILE A 133 -3.08 -1.89 -9.47
CA ILE A 133 -3.45 -1.88 -8.06
C ILE A 133 -4.90 -1.42 -7.87
N THR A 134 -5.29 -0.36 -8.57
CA THR A 134 -6.66 0.16 -8.50
C THR A 134 -7.67 -0.91 -8.92
N GLN A 135 -7.38 -1.64 -9.99
CA GLN A 135 -8.26 -2.74 -10.44
C GLN A 135 -8.31 -3.89 -9.43
N GLU A 136 -7.18 -4.25 -8.83
CA GLU A 136 -7.15 -5.27 -7.77
C GLU A 136 -8.03 -4.85 -6.59
N ALA A 137 -7.96 -3.58 -6.19
CA ALA A 137 -8.77 -3.06 -5.09
C ALA A 137 -10.26 -3.06 -5.43
N LEU A 138 -10.63 -2.64 -6.64
CA LEU A 138 -12.02 -2.58 -7.09
C LEU A 138 -12.63 -3.97 -7.31
N ASN A 139 -11.82 -5.01 -7.48
CA ASN A 139 -12.25 -6.39 -7.68
C ASN A 139 -11.88 -7.30 -6.50
N TRP A 140 -11.67 -6.72 -5.33
CA TRP A 140 -11.23 -7.46 -4.15
C TRP A 140 -12.42 -8.15 -3.46
N LEU A 141 -12.87 -9.27 -4.05
CA LEU A 141 -13.98 -10.08 -3.58
C LEU A 141 -13.51 -11.54 -3.40
N PRO A 142 -14.23 -12.35 -2.60
CA PRO A 142 -13.79 -13.70 -2.26
C PRO A 142 -13.43 -14.58 -3.46
N GLU A 143 -14.19 -14.50 -4.51
CA GLU A 143 -14.00 -15.30 -5.72
C GLU A 143 -12.77 -14.91 -6.53
N ASN A 144 -12.18 -13.76 -6.24
CA ASN A 144 -11.01 -13.21 -6.96
C ASN A 144 -9.72 -13.28 -6.15
N ILE A 145 -9.78 -13.81 -4.94
CA ILE A 145 -8.64 -13.80 -4.02
C ILE A 145 -7.96 -15.17 -3.89
#